data_daeb3ccc8efb597605c5b34e6747bc91
#
_entry.id   daeb3ccc8efb597605c5b34e6747bc91
#
_cell.length_a   1.000
_cell.length_b   1.000
_cell.length_c   1.000
_cell.angle_alpha   90.00
_cell.angle_beta   90.00
_cell.angle_gamma   90.00
#
_symmetry.space_group_name_H-M   'P 1'
#
loop_
_entity.id
_entity.type
_entity.pdbx_description
1 polymer ?
#
loop_
_entity_poly.entity_id
_entity_poly.type
_entity_poly.pdbx_seq_one_letter_code
_entity_poly.pdbx_strand_id
1 'polypeptide(L)'
;GKYLKKMGRDVFVTCEPSDFRVGKMIREYLRGEIKGDNRVIAALFVADRLEHILDENNGMLKKRNEGAVVLTDRYYFSSYAYQSVDMPMEWIINANSEAAKLMRPDATIFLDISPEAAMERIRKGREETELFENKERLRATRMKYFEAFERMKDSERVEIVDAQRSVE
;
A
#
# COMPACT_ATOMS: atom_id res chain seq x y z
N GLY A 1 11.31 11.03 2.02
CA GLY A 1 12.46 11.05 1.09
C GLY A 1 13.41 12.22 1.32
N LYS A 2 12.90 13.47 1.26
CA LYS A 2 13.74 14.68 1.34
C LYS A 2 14.62 14.76 2.59
N TYR A 3 14.09 14.41 3.75
CA TYR A 3 14.84 14.43 5.02
C TYR A 3 16.03 13.45 5.00
N LEU A 4 15.81 12.20 4.58
CA LEU A 4 16.87 11.20 4.48
C LEU A 4 17.97 11.59 3.47
N LYS A 5 17.57 12.20 2.34
CA LYS A 5 18.55 12.74 1.37
C LYS A 5 19.41 13.84 1.98
N LYS A 6 18.83 14.74 2.82
CA LYS A 6 19.60 15.75 3.55
C LYS A 6 20.59 15.13 4.54
N MET A 7 20.33 13.93 5.05
CA MET A 7 21.26 13.16 5.90
C MET A 7 22.30 12.36 5.10
N GLY A 8 22.42 12.59 3.79
CA GLY A 8 23.39 11.91 2.93
C GLY A 8 23.03 10.46 2.58
N ARG A 9 21.76 10.05 2.77
CA ARG A 9 21.31 8.72 2.38
C ARG A 9 20.89 8.71 0.92
N ASP A 10 21.27 7.66 0.19
CA ASP A 10 20.62 7.35 -1.07
C ASP A 10 19.20 6.85 -0.79
N VAL A 11 18.21 7.38 -1.52
CA VAL A 11 16.79 7.09 -1.27
C VAL A 11 16.05 6.84 -2.56
N PHE A 12 15.55 5.62 -2.69
CA PHE A 12 14.61 5.23 -3.72
C PHE A 12 13.18 5.41 -3.22
N VAL A 13 12.41 6.28 -3.87
CA VAL A 13 10.99 6.54 -3.52
C VAL A 13 10.12 5.94 -4.60
N THR A 14 9.16 5.13 -4.20
CA THR A 14 8.24 4.42 -5.08
C THR A 14 6.85 4.31 -4.48
N CYS A 15 5.90 3.68 -5.17
CA CYS A 15 4.53 3.47 -4.69
C CYS A 15 3.91 2.20 -5.29
N GLU A 16 2.81 1.75 -4.71
CA GLU A 16 1.93 0.72 -5.27
C GLU A 16 0.48 1.23 -5.38
N PRO A 17 -0.23 0.95 -6.50
CA PRO A 17 0.22 0.19 -7.68
C PRO A 17 1.46 0.81 -8.32
N SER A 18 2.40 -0.04 -8.79
CA SER A 18 3.66 0.39 -9.39
C SER A 18 3.47 1.05 -10.76
N ASP A 19 4.52 1.65 -11.31
CA ASP A 19 4.52 2.16 -12.68
C ASP A 19 4.80 1.09 -13.73
N PHE A 20 4.98 -0.16 -13.31
CA PHE A 20 5.13 -1.30 -14.19
C PHE A 20 3.81 -1.69 -14.87
N ARG A 21 3.86 -2.73 -15.68
CA ARG A 21 2.74 -3.12 -16.55
C ARG A 21 1.50 -3.54 -15.76
N VAL A 22 1.69 -4.34 -14.72
CA VAL A 22 0.59 -4.82 -13.88
C VAL A 22 -0.02 -3.66 -13.08
N GLY A 23 0.80 -2.77 -12.53
CA GLY A 23 0.33 -1.60 -11.79
C GLY A 23 -0.49 -0.63 -12.63
N LYS A 24 -0.15 -0.46 -13.92
CA LYS A 24 -0.98 0.32 -14.86
C LYS A 24 -2.36 -0.31 -15.06
N MET A 25 -2.43 -1.63 -15.22
CA MET A 25 -3.70 -2.36 -15.33
C MET A 25 -4.56 -2.20 -14.07
N ILE A 26 -3.95 -2.26 -12.88
CA ILE A 26 -4.68 -2.02 -11.62
C ILE A 26 -5.31 -0.62 -11.61
N ARG A 27 -4.58 0.41 -12.08
CA ARG A 27 -5.14 1.78 -12.13
C ARG A 27 -6.35 1.89 -13.06
N GLU A 28 -6.38 1.15 -14.17
CA GLU A 28 -7.55 1.07 -15.07
C GLU A 28 -8.78 0.48 -14.34
N TYR A 29 -8.58 -0.57 -13.53
CA TYR A 29 -9.64 -1.10 -12.66
C TYR A 29 -10.10 -0.08 -11.61
N LEU A 30 -9.17 0.60 -10.94
CA LEU A 30 -9.50 1.56 -9.89
C LEU A 30 -10.27 2.78 -10.42
N ARG A 31 -9.99 3.21 -11.66
CA ARG A 31 -10.73 4.27 -12.35
C ARG A 31 -12.06 3.78 -12.95
N GLY A 32 -12.35 2.48 -12.89
CA GLY A 32 -13.57 1.91 -13.46
C GLY A 32 -13.57 1.77 -14.99
N GLU A 33 -12.44 1.96 -15.64
CA GLU A 33 -12.25 1.74 -17.08
C GLU A 33 -12.38 0.26 -17.44
N ILE A 34 -11.93 -0.61 -16.55
CA ILE A 34 -12.13 -2.06 -16.63
C ILE A 34 -13.00 -2.50 -15.45
N LYS A 35 -14.02 -3.31 -15.76
CA LYS A 35 -14.85 -3.95 -14.73
C LYS A 35 -14.31 -5.34 -14.43
N GLY A 36 -14.22 -5.68 -13.15
CA GLY A 36 -13.74 -6.99 -12.73
C GLY A 36 -14.16 -7.33 -11.31
N ASP A 37 -13.99 -8.59 -10.96
CA ASP A 37 -14.23 -9.10 -9.62
C ASP A 37 -13.11 -8.64 -8.68
N ASN A 38 -13.45 -8.32 -7.44
CA ASN A 38 -12.48 -7.88 -6.42
C ASN A 38 -11.37 -8.92 -6.16
N ARG A 39 -11.63 -10.20 -6.40
CA ARG A 39 -10.62 -11.28 -6.32
C ARG A 39 -9.56 -11.16 -7.41
N VAL A 40 -9.95 -10.74 -8.62
CA VAL A 40 -9.02 -10.47 -9.73
C VAL A 40 -8.14 -9.28 -9.38
N ILE A 41 -8.74 -8.20 -8.88
CA ILE A 41 -7.99 -7.01 -8.44
C ILE A 41 -6.99 -7.38 -7.32
N ALA A 42 -7.40 -8.19 -6.36
CA ALA A 42 -6.52 -8.66 -5.29
C ALA A 42 -5.32 -9.45 -5.81
N ALA A 43 -5.54 -10.37 -6.77
CA ALA A 43 -4.48 -11.13 -7.41
C ALA A 43 -3.53 -10.24 -8.23
N LEU A 44 -4.05 -9.23 -8.91
CA LEU A 44 -3.22 -8.26 -9.63
C LEU A 44 -2.32 -7.45 -8.69
N PHE A 45 -2.79 -7.06 -7.49
CA PHE A 45 -1.94 -6.41 -6.49
C PHE A 45 -0.79 -7.30 -6.01
N VAL A 46 -0.99 -8.62 -5.92
CA VAL A 46 0.09 -9.57 -5.62
C VAL A 46 1.09 -9.63 -6.76
N ALA A 47 0.60 -9.73 -8.00
CA ALA A 47 1.44 -9.78 -9.19
C ALA A 47 2.25 -8.48 -9.39
N ASP A 48 1.62 -7.31 -9.25
CA ASP A 48 2.28 -6.00 -9.29
C ASP A 48 3.39 -5.90 -8.25
N ARG A 49 3.12 -6.33 -7.02
CA ARG A 49 4.11 -6.31 -5.93
C ARG A 49 5.31 -7.17 -6.23
N LEU A 50 5.10 -8.37 -6.76
CA LEU A 50 6.21 -9.25 -7.14
C LEU A 50 7.02 -8.66 -8.30
N GLU A 51 6.35 -8.11 -9.33
CA GLU A 51 7.02 -7.38 -10.42
C GLU A 51 7.84 -6.21 -9.87
N HIS A 52 7.26 -5.40 -8.99
CA HIS A 52 7.89 -4.24 -8.35
C HIS A 52 9.09 -4.60 -7.47
N ILE A 53 9.05 -5.75 -6.79
CA ILE A 53 10.20 -6.24 -6.00
C ILE A 53 11.30 -6.76 -6.89
N LEU A 54 10.96 -7.57 -7.91
CA LEU A 54 11.88 -8.44 -8.64
C LEU A 54 12.41 -7.87 -9.95
N ASP A 55 11.90 -6.72 -10.42
CA ASP A 55 12.39 -6.13 -11.67
C ASP A 55 13.91 -5.93 -11.64
N GLU A 56 14.59 -6.46 -12.65
CA GLU A 56 16.06 -6.50 -12.73
C GLU A 56 16.71 -5.11 -12.90
N ASN A 57 15.93 -4.12 -13.37
CA ASN A 57 16.45 -2.78 -13.64
C ASN A 57 16.11 -1.80 -12.52
N ASN A 58 14.86 -1.75 -12.10
CA ASN A 58 14.32 -0.76 -11.16
C ASN A 58 13.55 -1.36 -9.98
N GLY A 59 13.64 -2.67 -9.75
CA GLY A 59 12.98 -3.34 -8.66
C GLY A 59 13.49 -2.89 -7.29
N MET A 60 12.59 -2.92 -6.32
CA MET A 60 12.90 -2.50 -4.94
C MET A 60 14.04 -3.32 -4.33
N LEU A 61 14.10 -4.64 -4.61
CA LEU A 61 15.14 -5.53 -4.11
C LEU A 61 16.52 -5.13 -4.63
N LYS A 62 16.61 -4.80 -5.92
CA LYS A 62 17.85 -4.30 -6.52
C LYS A 62 18.29 -3.00 -5.84
N LYS A 63 17.39 -2.02 -5.70
CA LYS A 63 17.70 -0.73 -5.09
C LYS A 63 18.18 -0.87 -3.65
N ARG A 64 17.56 -1.73 -2.86
CA ARG A 64 18.02 -2.07 -1.51
C ARG A 64 19.43 -2.68 -1.53
N ASN A 65 19.70 -3.61 -2.45
CA ASN A 65 21.00 -4.27 -2.57
C ASN A 65 22.12 -3.32 -3.05
N GLU A 66 21.76 -2.25 -3.77
CA GLU A 66 22.64 -1.14 -4.13
C GLU A 66 22.91 -0.17 -2.95
N GLY A 67 22.27 -0.39 -1.78
CA GLY A 67 22.46 0.39 -0.56
C GLY A 67 21.47 1.54 -0.38
N ALA A 68 20.47 1.68 -1.25
CA ALA A 68 19.46 2.71 -1.12
C ALA A 68 18.46 2.39 0.01
N VAL A 69 18.00 3.43 0.70
CA VAL A 69 16.81 3.36 1.55
C VAL A 69 15.59 3.34 0.66
N VAL A 70 14.81 2.26 0.66
CA VAL A 70 13.59 2.14 -0.12
C VAL A 70 12.42 2.67 0.68
N LEU A 71 11.71 3.67 0.14
CA LEU A 71 10.46 4.22 0.68
C LEU A 71 9.35 3.95 -0.31
N THR A 72 8.40 3.10 0.06
CA THR A 72 7.22 2.85 -0.76
C THR A 72 5.96 3.46 -0.12
N ASP A 73 5.19 4.19 -0.92
CA ASP A 73 3.82 4.56 -0.54
C ASP A 73 2.92 3.39 -0.88
N ARG A 74 2.31 2.82 0.17
CA ARG A 74 1.59 1.54 0.17
C ARG A 74 2.51 0.33 -0.06
N TYR A 75 2.10 -0.78 0.55
CA TYR A 75 2.69 -2.10 0.40
C TYR A 75 1.65 -3.16 0.84
N TYR A 76 2.05 -4.40 1.18
CA TYR A 76 1.12 -5.49 1.44
C TYR A 76 0.09 -5.23 2.58
N PHE A 77 0.37 -4.38 3.58
CA PHE A 77 -0.65 -3.99 4.55
C PHE A 77 -1.85 -3.27 3.91
N SER A 78 -1.63 -2.52 2.83
CA SER A 78 -2.74 -1.97 2.05
C SER A 78 -3.60 -3.08 1.44
N SER A 79 -3.01 -4.15 0.93
CA SER A 79 -3.75 -5.32 0.46
C SER A 79 -4.49 -6.02 1.60
N TYR A 80 -3.84 -6.22 2.75
CA TYR A 80 -4.50 -6.81 3.92
C TYR A 80 -5.74 -6.03 4.36
N ALA A 81 -5.71 -4.70 4.26
CA ALA A 81 -6.82 -3.86 4.66
C ALA A 81 -7.91 -3.74 3.56
N TYR A 82 -7.54 -3.33 2.34
CA TYR A 82 -8.51 -3.01 1.29
C TYR A 82 -9.21 -4.24 0.74
N GLN A 83 -8.46 -5.31 0.42
CA GLN A 83 -9.03 -6.51 -0.15
C GLN A 83 -9.75 -7.37 0.90
N SER A 84 -9.35 -7.29 2.18
CA SER A 84 -10.03 -8.05 3.24
C SER A 84 -11.40 -7.48 3.65
N VAL A 85 -11.84 -6.39 3.07
CA VAL A 85 -13.24 -5.96 3.17
C VAL A 85 -14.17 -6.96 2.47
N ASP A 86 -13.73 -7.55 1.37
CA ASP A 86 -14.54 -8.44 0.53
C ASP A 86 -14.10 -9.90 0.60
N MET A 87 -12.92 -10.19 1.17
CA MET A 87 -12.28 -11.49 1.13
C MET A 87 -11.70 -11.87 2.50
N PRO A 88 -11.50 -13.16 2.80
CA PRO A 88 -10.83 -13.58 4.03
C PRO A 88 -9.39 -13.03 4.09
N MET A 89 -9.06 -12.34 5.18
CA MET A 89 -7.73 -11.74 5.39
C MET A 89 -6.61 -12.78 5.32
N GLU A 90 -6.85 -13.98 5.81
CA GLU A 90 -5.88 -15.06 5.75
C GLU A 90 -5.48 -15.40 4.31
N TRP A 91 -6.44 -15.41 3.37
CA TRP A 91 -6.13 -15.62 1.96
C TRP A 91 -5.23 -14.51 1.42
N ILE A 92 -5.51 -13.24 1.76
CA ILE A 92 -4.72 -12.10 1.31
C ILE A 92 -3.31 -12.16 1.91
N ILE A 93 -3.16 -12.50 3.19
CA ILE A 93 -1.85 -12.67 3.85
C ILE A 93 -1.05 -13.77 3.15
N ASN A 94 -1.66 -14.94 2.93
CA ASN A 94 -1.02 -16.06 2.27
C ASN A 94 -0.59 -15.73 0.84
N ALA A 95 -1.44 -15.04 0.07
CA ALA A 95 -1.11 -14.62 -1.30
C ALA A 95 0.08 -13.65 -1.36
N ASN A 96 0.32 -12.87 -0.30
CA ASN A 96 1.45 -11.94 -0.19
C ASN A 96 2.68 -12.52 0.52
N SER A 97 2.64 -13.77 0.94
CA SER A 97 3.70 -14.38 1.76
C SER A 97 5.06 -14.37 1.07
N GLU A 98 5.12 -14.59 -0.25
CA GLU A 98 6.38 -14.55 -0.99
C GLU A 98 6.96 -13.14 -1.04
N ALA A 99 6.15 -12.11 -1.25
CA ALA A 99 6.60 -10.72 -1.20
C ALA A 99 7.15 -10.37 0.19
N ALA A 100 6.48 -10.80 1.26
CA ALA A 100 6.94 -10.60 2.62
C ALA A 100 8.25 -11.33 2.94
N LYS A 101 8.48 -12.52 2.38
CA LYS A 101 9.76 -13.24 2.50
C LYS A 101 10.89 -12.54 1.75
N LEU A 102 10.63 -12.07 0.53
CA LEU A 102 11.62 -11.41 -0.31
C LEU A 102 12.04 -10.05 0.23
N MET A 103 11.06 -9.27 0.68
CA MET A 103 11.30 -7.88 1.08
C MET A 103 10.32 -7.42 2.17
N ARG A 104 10.59 -7.84 3.41
CA ARG A 104 9.88 -7.32 4.58
C ARG A 104 10.34 -5.90 4.87
N PRO A 105 9.43 -4.94 5.13
CA PRO A 105 9.81 -3.60 5.58
C PRO A 105 10.47 -3.65 6.97
N ASP A 106 11.48 -2.81 7.19
CA ASP A 106 12.05 -2.60 8.53
C ASP A 106 11.06 -1.89 9.46
N ALA A 107 10.18 -1.07 8.89
CA ALA A 107 9.05 -0.44 9.59
C ALA A 107 7.96 -0.03 8.62
N THR A 108 6.71 -0.17 9.05
CA THR A 108 5.52 0.37 8.38
C THR A 108 5.03 1.58 9.17
N ILE A 109 4.88 2.73 8.50
CA ILE A 109 4.29 3.94 9.09
C ILE A 109 2.85 4.03 8.61
N PHE A 110 1.91 3.91 9.52
CA PHE A 110 0.49 4.05 9.23
C PHE A 110 0.01 5.46 9.61
N LEU A 111 -0.43 6.20 8.61
CA LEU A 111 -1.01 7.53 8.79
C LEU A 111 -2.49 7.38 9.09
N ASP A 112 -2.83 7.34 10.38
CA ASP A 112 -4.22 7.15 10.82
C ASP A 112 -5.03 8.43 10.66
N ILE A 113 -6.14 8.33 9.93
CA ILE A 113 -7.07 9.41 9.69
C ILE A 113 -8.51 8.91 9.79
N SER A 114 -9.42 9.71 10.33
CA SER A 114 -10.83 9.34 10.36
C SER A 114 -11.42 9.28 8.93
N PRO A 115 -12.39 8.41 8.66
CA PRO A 115 -13.05 8.32 7.35
C PRO A 115 -13.65 9.66 6.91
N GLU A 116 -14.15 10.45 7.85
CA GLU A 116 -14.70 11.78 7.61
C GLU A 116 -13.64 12.75 7.08
N ALA A 117 -12.52 12.84 7.78
CA ALA A 117 -11.40 13.69 7.39
C ALA A 117 -10.73 13.23 6.09
N ALA A 118 -10.66 11.91 5.85
CA ALA A 118 -10.17 11.34 4.60
C ALA A 118 -11.06 11.75 3.42
N MET A 119 -12.38 11.61 3.54
CA MET A 119 -13.33 12.03 2.51
C MET A 119 -13.26 13.53 2.21
N GLU A 120 -13.08 14.35 3.25
CA GLU A 120 -12.91 15.80 3.06
C GLU A 120 -11.64 16.12 2.26
N ARG A 121 -10.52 15.44 2.56
CA ARG A 121 -9.25 15.60 1.81
C ARG A 121 -9.37 15.15 0.36
N ILE A 122 -10.02 14.02 0.11
CA ILE A 122 -10.28 13.50 -1.25
C ILE A 122 -11.05 14.55 -2.06
N ARG A 123 -12.16 15.07 -1.51
CA ARG A 123 -12.99 16.10 -2.17
C ARG A 123 -12.25 17.40 -2.46
N LYS A 124 -11.29 17.77 -1.61
CA LYS A 124 -10.44 18.97 -1.83
C LYS A 124 -9.31 18.71 -2.83
N GLY A 125 -8.87 17.48 -2.97
CA GLY A 125 -7.70 17.11 -3.78
C GLY A 125 -8.02 16.76 -5.23
N ARG A 126 -9.24 16.30 -5.54
CA ARG A 126 -9.66 15.90 -6.89
C ARG A 126 -11.18 15.84 -7.02
N GLU A 127 -11.67 15.96 -8.25
CA GLU A 127 -13.11 15.89 -8.56
C GLU A 127 -13.63 14.46 -8.67
N GLU A 128 -12.80 13.50 -9.11
CA GLU A 128 -13.18 12.11 -9.29
C GLU A 128 -12.77 11.25 -8.10
N THR A 129 -13.65 10.30 -7.74
CA THR A 129 -13.41 9.30 -6.69
C THR A 129 -13.08 7.95 -7.30
N GLU A 130 -12.16 7.22 -6.70
CA GLU A 130 -11.83 5.86 -7.10
C GLU A 130 -12.79 4.83 -6.49
N LEU A 131 -12.74 3.59 -7.03
CA LEU A 131 -13.65 2.48 -6.73
C LEU A 131 -13.82 2.22 -5.22
N PHE A 132 -12.80 2.43 -4.41
CA PHE A 132 -12.80 2.13 -2.98
C PHE A 132 -12.99 3.36 -2.08
N GLU A 133 -13.32 4.53 -2.63
CA GLU A 133 -13.37 5.81 -1.92
C GLU A 133 -14.79 6.23 -1.55
N ASN A 134 -15.50 5.40 -0.80
CA ASN A 134 -16.72 5.81 -0.10
C ASN A 134 -16.52 5.68 1.41
N LYS A 135 -17.33 6.41 2.19
CA LYS A 135 -17.17 6.53 3.64
C LYS A 135 -17.27 5.20 4.38
N GLU A 136 -18.24 4.37 4.02
CA GLU A 136 -18.43 3.06 4.66
C GLU A 136 -17.24 2.15 4.36
N ARG A 137 -16.77 2.13 3.13
CA ARG A 137 -15.62 1.34 2.74
C ARG A 137 -14.33 1.83 3.41
N LEU A 138 -14.10 3.13 3.51
CA LEU A 138 -12.96 3.69 4.23
C LEU A 138 -12.99 3.32 5.71
N ARG A 139 -14.18 3.30 6.34
CA ARG A 139 -14.34 2.83 7.72
C ARG A 139 -13.99 1.35 7.86
N ALA A 140 -14.55 0.51 6.98
CA ALA A 140 -14.25 -0.92 6.97
C ALA A 140 -12.75 -1.18 6.74
N THR A 141 -12.15 -0.50 5.77
CA THR A 141 -10.72 -0.60 5.46
C THR A 141 -9.85 -0.19 6.66
N ARG A 142 -10.20 0.91 7.35
CA ARG A 142 -9.46 1.32 8.55
C ARG A 142 -9.53 0.25 9.64
N MET A 143 -10.70 -0.34 9.89
CA MET A 143 -10.82 -1.46 10.85
C MET A 143 -9.96 -2.66 10.44
N LYS A 144 -9.90 -2.97 9.15
CA LYS A 144 -9.07 -4.06 8.61
C LYS A 144 -7.57 -3.79 8.74
N TYR A 145 -7.12 -2.53 8.67
CA TYR A 145 -5.73 -2.17 9.00
C TYR A 145 -5.40 -2.55 10.44
N PHE A 146 -6.22 -2.18 11.41
CA PHE A 146 -5.98 -2.53 12.81
C PHE A 146 -6.05 -4.03 13.07
N GLU A 147 -6.98 -4.75 12.41
CA GLU A 147 -7.02 -6.21 12.45
C GLU A 147 -5.71 -6.83 11.92
N ALA A 148 -5.21 -6.32 10.80
CA ALA A 148 -3.96 -6.80 10.21
C ALA A 148 -2.75 -6.49 11.12
N PHE A 149 -2.69 -5.32 11.72
CA PHE A 149 -1.62 -4.95 12.67
C PHE A 149 -1.60 -5.88 13.88
N GLU A 150 -2.76 -6.18 14.45
CA GLU A 150 -2.84 -7.11 15.59
C GLU A 150 -2.42 -8.53 15.20
N ARG A 151 -2.80 -9.02 14.00
CA ARG A 151 -2.38 -10.33 13.51
C ARG A 151 -0.88 -10.44 13.25
N MET A 152 -0.24 -9.34 12.87
CA MET A 152 1.17 -9.31 12.45
C MET A 152 2.12 -8.72 13.51
N LYS A 153 1.63 -8.36 14.70
CA LYS A 153 2.39 -7.63 15.72
C LYS A 153 3.69 -8.30 16.18
N ASP A 154 3.74 -9.63 16.13
CA ASP A 154 4.93 -10.39 16.55
C ASP A 154 6.00 -10.48 15.45
N SER A 155 5.66 -10.11 14.20
CA SER A 155 6.52 -10.26 13.03
C SER A 155 6.78 -8.95 12.29
N GLU A 156 5.98 -7.92 12.52
CA GLU A 156 6.03 -6.66 11.77
C GLU A 156 6.10 -5.46 12.74
N ARG A 157 6.98 -4.53 12.42
CA ARG A 157 7.04 -3.25 13.13
C ARG A 157 6.09 -2.24 12.48
N VAL A 158 5.06 -1.81 13.21
CA VAL A 158 4.10 -0.81 12.76
C VAL A 158 4.10 0.39 13.70
N GLU A 159 4.28 1.58 13.14
CA GLU A 159 4.19 2.86 13.84
C GLU A 159 2.93 3.60 13.37
N ILE A 160 2.03 3.88 14.31
CA ILE A 160 0.77 4.58 14.03
C ILE A 160 0.96 6.07 14.31
N VAL A 161 0.72 6.89 13.31
CA VAL A 161 0.86 8.36 13.38
C VAL A 161 -0.50 9.01 13.16
N ASP A 162 -0.92 9.89 14.07
CA ASP A 162 -2.12 10.69 13.90
C ASP A 162 -1.95 11.69 12.74
N ALA A 163 -2.63 11.41 11.64
CA ALA A 163 -2.60 12.23 10.44
C ALA A 163 -3.73 13.26 10.37
N GLN A 164 -4.51 13.48 11.43
CA GLN A 164 -5.52 14.54 11.49
C GLN A 164 -4.90 15.93 11.73
N ARG A 165 -3.68 15.94 12.25
CA ARG A 165 -2.93 17.19 12.49
C ARG A 165 -2.36 17.77 11.20
N SER A 166 -2.01 19.07 11.24
CA SER A 166 -1.24 19.70 10.17
C SER A 166 0.15 19.03 10.03
N VAL A 167 0.65 19.04 8.80
CA VAL A 167 2.05 18.66 8.53
C VAL A 167 2.91 19.88 8.84
N GLU A 168 3.53 19.92 9.99
CA GLU A 168 4.59 20.88 10.36
C GLU A 168 5.97 20.24 10.32
#